data_fab93186bc49379be3bc7e04202080b9
#
_entry.id   fab93186bc49379be3bc7e04202080b9
#
_cell.length_a   1.000
_cell.length_b   1.000
_cell.length_c   1.000
_cell.angle_alpha   90.00
_cell.angle_beta   90.00
_cell.angle_gamma   90.00
#
_symmetry.space_group_name_H-M   'P 1'
#
loop_
_entity.id
_entity.type
_entity.pdbx_description
1 polymer ?
#
loop_
_entity_poly.entity_id
_entity_poly.type
_entity_poly.pdbx_seq_one_letter_code
_entity_poly.pdbx_strand_id
1 'polypeptide(L)'
;AQQYQKFRYFHRNFMAKVSLDALISREDFEVEDNSSPGKKKETISIEDIKADSFFFLNVRKPDFQRETNEWDSKKICELIKSFVEGDLIPAIILWRSTSGYLFVIDGSHRLSSLSAWVNDDYGDGNISKNFYDGMIPDEQIAIADTTRKVVNKTVGSYSDFKLALTHPDKVKPEIVKYAKNLAALAIQLQWVEGDSSKAEHSYFKINQQHAPIDKTELKLLESRRKPNSIAARAIIRKGKGHKYWSSFSDEIQIQIQEIAEEINRILFEPKLQTPIKTLDVPLAGKIYSNQTLSLVFDFVNI
;
A
#
# COMPACT_ATOMS: atom_id res chain seq x y z
N ALA A 1 17.82 -13.72 -28.75
CA ALA A 1 16.98 -12.51 -28.63
C ALA A 1 15.86 -12.68 -27.58
N GLN A 2 15.03 -13.73 -27.65
CA GLN A 2 13.93 -13.95 -26.68
C GLN A 2 14.40 -14.14 -25.24
N GLN A 3 15.49 -14.86 -25.01
CA GLN A 3 16.05 -15.09 -23.67
C GLN A 3 16.61 -13.81 -23.06
N TYR A 4 17.20 -12.93 -23.87
CA TYR A 4 17.73 -11.64 -23.45
C TYR A 4 16.61 -10.63 -23.15
N GLN A 5 15.53 -10.64 -23.93
CA GLN A 5 14.32 -9.84 -23.64
C GLN A 5 13.64 -10.28 -22.34
N LYS A 6 13.52 -11.60 -22.10
CA LYS A 6 12.95 -12.16 -20.89
C LYS A 6 13.78 -11.82 -19.65
N PHE A 7 15.12 -11.83 -19.77
CA PHE A 7 16.03 -11.42 -18.69
C PHE A 7 15.91 -9.92 -18.37
N ARG A 8 15.89 -9.07 -19.40
CA ARG A 8 15.70 -7.61 -19.21
C ARG A 8 14.35 -7.28 -18.59
N TYR A 9 13.28 -7.94 -19.01
CA TYR A 9 11.94 -7.76 -18.47
C TYR A 9 11.89 -8.16 -16.98
N PHE A 10 12.45 -9.31 -16.62
CA PHE A 10 12.53 -9.77 -15.23
C PHE A 10 13.34 -8.81 -14.36
N HIS A 11 14.51 -8.39 -14.84
CA HIS A 11 15.38 -7.47 -14.10
C HIS A 11 14.74 -6.10 -13.90
N ARG A 12 14.05 -5.58 -14.92
CA ARG A 12 13.31 -4.31 -14.83
C ARG A 12 12.21 -4.38 -13.77
N ASN A 13 11.41 -5.44 -13.77
CA ASN A 13 10.33 -5.61 -12.80
C ASN A 13 10.86 -5.86 -11.38
N PHE A 14 12.02 -6.52 -11.24
CA PHE A 14 12.66 -6.76 -9.95
C PHE A 14 13.04 -5.47 -9.22
N MET A 15 13.47 -4.45 -9.94
CA MET A 15 13.83 -3.12 -9.40
C MET A 15 12.66 -2.14 -9.38
N ALA A 16 11.52 -2.52 -9.95
CA ALA A 16 10.34 -1.67 -9.95
C ALA A 16 9.68 -1.64 -8.57
N LYS A 17 9.02 -0.52 -8.27
CA LYS A 17 8.28 -0.35 -7.01
C LYS A 17 7.02 -1.21 -7.02
N VAL A 18 6.76 -1.87 -5.90
CA VAL A 18 5.59 -2.74 -5.71
C VAL A 18 4.48 -1.95 -5.04
N SER A 19 3.31 -1.91 -5.64
CA SER A 19 2.15 -1.24 -5.05
C SER A 19 1.43 -2.17 -4.08
N LEU A 20 1.59 -1.92 -2.78
CA LEU A 20 0.88 -2.61 -1.69
C LEU A 20 -0.17 -1.72 -1.02
N ASP A 21 -0.58 -0.66 -1.70
CA ASP A 21 -1.46 0.36 -1.10
C ASP A 21 -2.85 -0.17 -0.75
N ALA A 22 -3.34 -1.13 -1.52
CA ALA A 22 -4.64 -1.76 -1.33
C ALA A 22 -4.75 -2.62 -0.06
N LEU A 23 -3.63 -3.12 0.48
CA LEU A 23 -3.64 -4.12 1.56
C LEU A 23 -4.10 -3.56 2.89
N ILE A 24 -3.95 -2.27 3.13
CA ILE A 24 -4.46 -1.60 4.34
C ILE A 24 -5.36 -0.47 3.88
N SER A 25 -6.62 -0.55 4.26
CA SER A 25 -7.63 0.45 3.93
C SER A 25 -7.29 1.81 4.53
N ARG A 26 -7.74 2.87 3.87
CA ARG A 26 -7.65 4.24 4.38
C ARG A 26 -8.92 4.63 5.09
N GLU A 27 -8.77 5.50 6.09
CA GLU A 27 -9.91 6.06 6.79
C GLU A 27 -9.59 7.51 7.21
N ASP A 28 -10.64 8.31 7.40
CA ASP A 28 -10.49 9.64 7.98
C ASP A 28 -9.95 9.51 9.40
N PHE A 29 -8.88 10.24 9.66
CA PHE A 29 -8.17 10.20 10.92
C PHE A 29 -8.98 10.77 12.10
N GLU A 30 -9.95 11.61 11.81
CA GLU A 30 -10.79 12.31 12.80
C GLU A 30 -12.20 11.71 12.95
N VAL A 31 -12.43 10.48 12.44
CA VAL A 31 -13.73 9.83 12.64
C VAL A 31 -14.02 9.66 14.12
N GLU A 32 -15.09 10.32 14.57
CA GLU A 32 -15.60 10.20 15.92
C GLU A 32 -16.61 9.07 16.03
N ASP A 33 -16.43 8.18 17.00
CA ASP A 33 -17.40 7.19 17.41
C ASP A 33 -17.18 6.84 18.88
N ASN A 34 -18.23 6.38 19.56
CA ASN A 34 -18.23 6.11 21.00
C ASN A 34 -17.83 4.66 21.33
N SER A 35 -16.68 4.18 20.85
CA SER A 35 -16.19 2.85 21.21
C SER A 35 -15.43 2.85 22.55
N SER A 36 -15.70 1.85 23.39
CA SER A 36 -14.94 1.67 24.64
C SER A 36 -13.50 1.26 24.37
N PRO A 37 -12.50 1.92 24.97
CA PRO A 37 -11.11 1.55 24.81
C PRO A 37 -10.79 0.21 25.48
N GLY A 38 -10.55 -0.84 24.68
CA GLY A 38 -10.00 -2.09 25.19
C GLY A 38 -8.50 -2.00 25.49
N LYS A 39 -7.93 -3.06 26.08
CA LYS A 39 -6.49 -3.18 26.33
C LYS A 39 -5.73 -3.20 25.00
N LYS A 40 -4.65 -2.45 24.89
CA LYS A 40 -3.78 -2.42 23.72
C LYS A 40 -2.89 -3.67 23.65
N LYS A 41 -2.71 -4.21 22.45
CA LYS A 41 -1.72 -5.27 22.24
C LYS A 41 -0.31 -4.70 22.28
N GLU A 42 0.64 -5.50 22.78
CA GLU A 42 2.06 -5.15 22.79
C GLU A 42 2.81 -5.71 21.58
N THR A 43 2.27 -6.76 20.98
CA THR A 43 2.85 -7.44 19.82
C THR A 43 1.77 -7.88 18.85
N ILE A 44 2.16 -8.07 17.58
CA ILE A 44 1.35 -8.75 16.57
C ILE A 44 2.08 -9.97 16.06
N SER A 45 1.34 -11.07 15.92
CA SER A 45 1.78 -12.32 15.30
C SER A 45 1.40 -12.36 13.83
N ILE A 46 1.87 -13.39 13.14
CA ILE A 46 1.49 -13.63 11.73
C ILE A 46 -0.01 -13.91 11.58
N GLU A 47 -0.67 -14.46 12.58
CA GLU A 47 -2.11 -14.71 12.57
C GLU A 47 -2.91 -13.42 12.62
N ASP A 48 -2.40 -12.38 13.28
CA ASP A 48 -3.03 -11.07 13.35
C ASP A 48 -3.02 -10.34 12.00
N ILE A 49 -2.15 -10.75 11.06
CA ILE A 49 -1.96 -10.10 9.74
C ILE A 49 -2.82 -10.74 8.66
N LYS A 50 -3.51 -11.84 8.94
CA LYS A 50 -4.48 -12.43 8.01
C LYS A 50 -5.60 -11.46 7.69
N ALA A 51 -6.05 -11.45 6.44
CA ALA A 51 -7.07 -10.52 5.96
C ALA A 51 -8.42 -10.60 6.70
N ASP A 52 -8.71 -11.76 7.28
CA ASP A 52 -9.93 -12.05 8.05
C ASP A 52 -9.75 -11.92 9.58
N SER A 53 -8.56 -11.54 10.06
CA SER A 53 -8.34 -11.35 11.49
C SER A 53 -9.02 -10.09 12.01
N PHE A 54 -9.58 -10.16 13.21
CA PHE A 54 -10.17 -8.99 13.87
C PHE A 54 -9.20 -7.81 14.02
N PHE A 55 -7.93 -8.10 14.24
CA PHE A 55 -6.91 -7.06 14.33
C PHE A 55 -6.75 -6.35 12.99
N PHE A 56 -6.49 -7.11 11.91
CA PHE A 56 -6.20 -6.53 10.60
C PHE A 56 -7.40 -5.82 9.98
N LEU A 57 -8.61 -6.33 10.20
CA LEU A 57 -9.86 -5.68 9.76
C LEU A 57 -10.07 -4.30 10.38
N ASN A 58 -9.47 -4.01 11.53
CA ASN A 58 -9.52 -2.70 12.18
C ASN A 58 -8.29 -1.83 11.89
N VAL A 59 -7.26 -2.36 11.23
CA VAL A 59 -6.09 -1.57 10.84
C VAL A 59 -6.44 -0.63 9.70
N ARG A 60 -6.03 0.63 9.83
CA ARG A 60 -6.23 1.68 8.81
C ARG A 60 -4.94 2.47 8.58
N LYS A 61 -4.84 3.03 7.40
CA LYS A 61 -3.92 4.14 7.14
C LYS A 61 -4.68 5.45 7.27
N PRO A 62 -4.08 6.50 7.83
CA PRO A 62 -4.63 7.84 7.71
C PRO A 62 -4.89 8.17 6.22
N ASP A 63 -5.99 8.85 5.93
CA ASP A 63 -6.37 9.23 4.57
C ASP A 63 -5.30 10.07 3.87
N PHE A 64 -4.55 10.88 4.63
CA PHE A 64 -3.45 11.71 4.15
C PHE A 64 -2.12 10.96 3.97
N GLN A 65 -1.97 9.73 4.47
CA GLN A 65 -0.72 8.97 4.34
C GLN A 65 -0.40 8.70 2.87
N ARG A 66 0.87 8.86 2.49
CA ARG A 66 1.34 8.53 1.14
C ARG A 66 1.10 7.06 0.77
N GLU A 67 1.13 6.78 -0.52
CA GLU A 67 0.95 5.44 -1.05
C GLU A 67 2.01 4.45 -0.51
N THR A 68 1.61 3.19 -0.31
CA THR A 68 2.52 2.12 0.10
C THR A 68 3.14 1.48 -1.15
N ASN A 69 4.03 2.22 -1.84
CA ASN A 69 4.62 1.85 -3.11
C ASN A 69 6.12 2.22 -3.23
N GLU A 70 6.80 2.43 -2.09
CA GLU A 70 8.20 2.85 -2.10
C GLU A 70 9.21 1.69 -2.10
N TRP A 71 8.74 0.47 -1.85
CA TRP A 71 9.58 -0.70 -1.78
C TRP A 71 9.55 -1.52 -3.08
N ASP A 72 10.70 -2.03 -3.48
CA ASP A 72 10.85 -2.99 -4.56
C ASP A 72 10.75 -4.44 -4.04
N SER A 73 10.75 -5.39 -4.97
CA SER A 73 10.68 -6.82 -4.67
C SER A 73 11.78 -7.30 -3.71
N LYS A 74 12.97 -6.68 -3.80
CA LYS A 74 14.12 -7.04 -2.95
C LYS A 74 13.88 -6.66 -1.50
N LYS A 75 13.47 -5.43 -1.24
CA LYS A 75 13.18 -4.95 0.13
C LYS A 75 12.05 -5.73 0.79
N ILE A 76 11.00 -6.04 0.03
CA ILE A 76 9.88 -6.88 0.52
C ILE A 76 10.38 -8.26 0.90
N CYS A 77 11.15 -8.91 0.01
CA CYS A 77 11.71 -10.23 0.25
C CYS A 77 12.67 -10.25 1.46
N GLU A 78 13.54 -9.25 1.60
CA GLU A 78 14.47 -9.12 2.73
C GLU A 78 13.72 -8.97 4.06
N LEU A 79 12.65 -8.16 4.11
CA LEU A 79 11.84 -8.04 5.31
C LEU A 79 11.17 -9.37 5.71
N ILE A 80 10.54 -10.05 4.75
CA ILE A 80 9.88 -11.34 5.03
C ILE A 80 10.91 -12.36 5.49
N LYS A 81 12.09 -12.39 4.86
CA LYS A 81 13.20 -13.25 5.26
C LYS A 81 13.63 -12.97 6.71
N SER A 82 13.93 -11.72 7.02
CA SER A 82 14.30 -11.31 8.39
C SER A 82 13.23 -11.69 9.41
N PHE A 83 11.95 -11.55 9.06
CA PHE A 83 10.87 -11.96 9.95
C PHE A 83 10.89 -13.48 10.24
N VAL A 84 10.97 -14.32 9.21
CA VAL A 84 10.95 -15.79 9.40
C VAL A 84 12.24 -16.33 10.05
N GLU A 85 13.37 -15.64 9.88
CA GLU A 85 14.65 -15.96 10.51
C GLU A 85 14.71 -15.49 11.98
N GLY A 86 13.76 -14.66 12.41
CA GLY A 86 13.67 -14.15 13.78
C GLY A 86 14.60 -12.96 14.05
N ASP A 87 15.01 -12.25 12.99
CA ASP A 87 15.79 -11.02 13.12
C ASP A 87 14.96 -9.90 13.76
N LEU A 88 15.64 -8.94 14.36
CA LEU A 88 14.99 -7.77 14.93
C LEU A 88 14.37 -6.90 13.85
N ILE A 89 13.04 -6.78 13.89
CA ILE A 89 12.28 -5.86 13.03
C ILE A 89 11.88 -4.64 13.84
N PRO A 90 12.05 -3.41 13.31
CA PRO A 90 11.58 -2.20 13.98
C PRO A 90 10.09 -2.27 14.30
N ALA A 91 9.71 -1.77 15.47
CA ALA A 91 8.32 -1.77 15.93
C ALA A 91 7.39 -1.06 14.96
N ILE A 92 6.15 -1.52 14.88
CA ILE A 92 5.08 -0.81 14.18
C ILE A 92 4.45 0.17 15.18
N ILE A 93 4.28 1.43 14.77
CA ILE A 93 3.71 2.46 15.61
C ILE A 93 2.26 2.68 15.21
N LEU A 94 1.36 2.52 16.18
CA LEU A 94 -0.08 2.64 16.00
C LEU A 94 -0.65 3.77 16.87
N TRP A 95 -1.75 4.33 16.42
CA TRP A 95 -2.64 5.13 17.22
C TRP A 95 -4.04 4.54 17.15
N ARG A 96 -4.76 4.52 18.27
CA ARG A 96 -6.14 4.03 18.32
C ARG A 96 -7.09 5.22 18.37
N SER A 97 -7.99 5.29 17.38
CA SER A 97 -9.06 6.29 17.36
C SER A 97 -10.16 5.98 18.38
N THR A 98 -11.00 6.96 18.64
CA THR A 98 -12.22 6.81 19.45
C THR A 98 -13.23 5.86 18.82
N SER A 99 -13.21 5.74 17.48
CA SER A 99 -14.03 4.77 16.72
C SER A 99 -13.51 3.31 16.80
N GLY A 100 -12.35 3.08 17.44
CA GLY A 100 -11.76 1.77 17.58
C GLY A 100 -10.81 1.34 16.45
N TYR A 101 -10.66 2.13 15.39
CA TYR A 101 -9.68 1.88 14.35
C TYR A 101 -8.24 2.02 14.84
N LEU A 102 -7.37 1.22 14.25
CA LEU A 102 -5.95 1.15 14.58
C LEU A 102 -5.17 1.80 13.44
N PHE A 103 -4.83 3.07 13.56
CA PHE A 103 -4.13 3.81 12.52
C PHE A 103 -2.63 3.57 12.57
N VAL A 104 -2.05 3.21 11.42
CA VAL A 104 -0.62 2.99 11.27
C VAL A 104 0.09 4.34 11.13
N ILE A 105 0.78 4.75 12.18
CA ILE A 105 1.59 5.99 12.21
C ILE A 105 2.94 5.76 11.54
N ASP A 106 3.58 4.62 11.81
CA ASP A 106 4.77 4.16 11.11
C ASP A 106 4.77 2.63 10.95
N GLY A 107 5.39 2.15 9.88
CA GLY A 107 5.52 0.73 9.59
C GLY A 107 4.52 0.19 8.57
N SER A 108 3.80 1.03 7.84
CA SER A 108 2.84 0.60 6.81
C SER A 108 3.47 -0.33 5.76
N HIS A 109 4.69 -0.03 5.28
CA HIS A 109 5.40 -0.89 4.34
C HIS A 109 5.76 -2.25 4.95
N ARG A 110 6.17 -2.29 6.23
CA ARG A 110 6.47 -3.54 6.94
C ARG A 110 5.22 -4.41 7.09
N LEU A 111 4.15 -3.80 7.55
CA LEU A 111 2.88 -4.50 7.75
C LEU A 111 2.27 -4.97 6.43
N SER A 112 2.27 -4.13 5.39
CA SER A 112 1.78 -4.50 4.06
C SER A 112 2.63 -5.59 3.41
N SER A 113 3.96 -5.60 3.58
CA SER A 113 4.82 -6.66 3.03
C SER A 113 4.54 -8.03 3.66
N LEU A 114 4.35 -8.08 4.97
CA LEU A 114 3.96 -9.32 5.64
C LEU A 114 2.54 -9.75 5.29
N SER A 115 1.61 -8.78 5.17
CA SER A 115 0.24 -9.05 4.69
C SER A 115 0.25 -9.61 3.26
N ALA A 116 1.09 -9.06 2.37
CA ALA A 116 1.25 -9.56 1.01
C ALA A 116 1.65 -11.03 0.98
N TRP A 117 2.60 -11.41 1.83
CA TRP A 117 3.07 -12.80 1.92
C TRP A 117 2.01 -13.74 2.50
N VAL A 118 1.35 -13.33 3.59
CA VAL A 118 0.35 -14.15 4.30
C VAL A 118 -0.90 -14.39 3.46
N ASN A 119 -1.35 -13.35 2.73
CA ASN A 119 -2.57 -13.38 1.94
C ASN A 119 -2.32 -13.66 0.44
N ASP A 120 -1.05 -13.89 0.06
CA ASP A 120 -0.61 -14.06 -1.34
C ASP A 120 -1.10 -12.93 -2.28
N ASP A 121 -1.05 -11.70 -1.78
CA ASP A 121 -1.51 -10.50 -2.48
C ASP A 121 -0.39 -9.46 -2.56
N TYR A 122 0.39 -9.50 -3.62
CA TYR A 122 1.48 -8.53 -3.88
C TYR A 122 1.02 -7.31 -4.69
N GLY A 123 -0.26 -6.98 -4.62
CA GLY A 123 -0.91 -5.92 -5.38
C GLY A 123 -1.79 -6.44 -6.53
N ASP A 124 -2.03 -7.74 -6.59
CA ASP A 124 -2.75 -8.43 -7.66
C ASP A 124 -3.76 -9.50 -7.14
N GLY A 125 -3.79 -9.74 -5.83
CA GLY A 125 -4.65 -10.74 -5.20
C GLY A 125 -6.08 -10.22 -4.93
N ASN A 126 -6.82 -10.92 -4.07
CA ASN A 126 -8.23 -10.63 -3.82
C ASN A 126 -8.47 -9.28 -3.13
N ILE A 127 -7.61 -8.90 -2.17
CA ILE A 127 -7.72 -7.62 -1.47
C ILE A 127 -7.51 -6.49 -2.48
N SER A 128 -6.45 -6.60 -3.29
CA SER A 128 -6.12 -5.61 -4.31
C SER A 128 -7.18 -5.53 -5.41
N LYS A 129 -7.74 -6.65 -5.86
CA LYS A 129 -8.85 -6.67 -6.84
C LYS A 129 -10.08 -5.96 -6.31
N ASN A 130 -10.46 -6.21 -5.06
CA ASN A 130 -11.60 -5.52 -4.45
C ASN A 130 -11.36 -4.02 -4.31
N PHE A 131 -10.14 -3.62 -3.93
CA PHE A 131 -9.78 -2.22 -3.79
C PHE A 131 -9.82 -1.44 -5.12
N TYR A 132 -9.41 -2.09 -6.22
CA TYR A 132 -9.36 -1.48 -7.55
C TYR A 132 -10.58 -1.82 -8.42
N ASP A 133 -11.65 -2.37 -7.87
CA ASP A 133 -12.84 -2.82 -8.61
C ASP A 133 -12.50 -3.77 -9.79
N GLY A 134 -11.50 -4.62 -9.59
CA GLY A 134 -11.01 -5.55 -10.61
C GLY A 134 -10.09 -4.96 -11.67
N MET A 135 -9.87 -3.64 -11.67
CA MET A 135 -9.09 -2.93 -12.69
C MET A 135 -7.65 -2.65 -12.21
N ILE A 136 -6.84 -3.70 -12.13
CA ILE A 136 -5.43 -3.58 -11.78
C ILE A 136 -4.61 -3.41 -13.06
N PRO A 137 -3.70 -2.40 -13.15
CA PRO A 137 -2.84 -2.22 -14.32
C PRO A 137 -1.96 -3.45 -14.59
N ASP A 138 -1.81 -3.84 -15.87
CA ASP A 138 -0.99 -4.99 -16.28
C ASP A 138 0.44 -4.91 -15.76
N GLU A 139 1.02 -3.71 -15.68
CA GLU A 139 2.35 -3.50 -15.14
C GLU A 139 2.41 -3.83 -13.63
N GLN A 140 1.40 -3.44 -12.87
CA GLN A 140 1.30 -3.80 -11.45
C GLN A 140 1.18 -5.32 -11.27
N ILE A 141 0.37 -6.00 -12.09
CA ILE A 141 0.24 -7.46 -12.09
C ILE A 141 1.59 -8.12 -12.40
N ALA A 142 2.33 -7.62 -13.38
CA ALA A 142 3.63 -8.16 -13.76
C ALA A 142 4.69 -7.98 -12.65
N ILE A 143 4.67 -6.84 -11.96
CA ILE A 143 5.55 -6.56 -10.82
C ILE A 143 5.19 -7.45 -9.63
N ALA A 144 3.91 -7.62 -9.34
CA ALA A 144 3.40 -8.49 -8.28
C ALA A 144 3.81 -9.95 -8.50
N ASP A 145 3.63 -10.48 -9.73
CA ASP A 145 4.06 -11.83 -10.10
C ASP A 145 5.58 -12.02 -9.95
N THR A 146 6.37 -11.02 -10.36
CA THR A 146 7.83 -11.04 -10.18
C THR A 146 8.20 -11.06 -8.70
N THR A 147 7.53 -10.25 -7.87
CA THR A 147 7.76 -10.18 -6.44
C THR A 147 7.44 -11.50 -5.76
N ARG A 148 6.28 -12.09 -6.08
CA ARG A 148 5.87 -13.41 -5.59
C ARG A 148 6.91 -14.47 -5.92
N LYS A 149 7.39 -14.51 -7.16
CA LYS A 149 8.42 -15.47 -7.60
C LYS A 149 9.73 -15.30 -6.82
N VAL A 150 10.15 -14.07 -6.57
CA VAL A 150 11.35 -13.76 -5.78
C VAL A 150 11.20 -14.26 -4.35
N VAL A 151 10.09 -13.91 -3.69
CA VAL A 151 9.81 -14.33 -2.30
C VAL A 151 9.70 -15.84 -2.20
N ASN A 152 8.93 -16.50 -3.07
CA ASN A 152 8.74 -17.95 -3.04
C ASN A 152 10.03 -18.72 -3.32
N LYS A 153 10.91 -18.18 -4.15
CA LYS A 153 12.22 -18.79 -4.41
C LYS A 153 13.18 -18.64 -3.22
N THR A 154 13.17 -17.48 -2.58
CA THR A 154 14.17 -17.12 -1.55
C THR A 154 13.76 -17.54 -0.15
N VAL A 155 12.50 -17.34 0.20
CA VAL A 155 11.94 -17.62 1.53
C VAL A 155 11.03 -18.85 1.51
N GLY A 156 10.16 -18.93 0.51
CA GLY A 156 9.03 -19.85 0.41
C GLY A 156 7.69 -19.13 0.53
N SER A 157 6.63 -19.74 0.02
CA SER A 157 5.28 -19.20 0.18
C SER A 157 4.77 -19.43 1.61
N TYR A 158 3.84 -18.60 2.07
CA TYR A 158 3.18 -18.83 3.35
C TYR A 158 2.46 -20.21 3.39
N SER A 159 1.95 -20.68 2.25
CA SER A 159 1.38 -22.01 2.11
C SER A 159 2.40 -23.12 2.33
N ASP A 160 3.65 -22.95 1.88
CA ASP A 160 4.73 -23.91 2.13
C ASP A 160 5.06 -23.98 3.63
N PHE A 161 5.05 -22.86 4.33
CA PHE A 161 5.26 -22.83 5.79
C PHE A 161 4.15 -23.57 6.55
N LYS A 162 2.88 -23.43 6.11
CA LYS A 162 1.77 -24.24 6.68
C LYS A 162 1.93 -25.72 6.36
N LEU A 163 2.28 -26.04 5.10
CA LEU A 163 2.50 -27.41 4.67
C LEU A 163 3.65 -28.08 5.42
N ALA A 164 4.70 -27.35 5.76
CA ALA A 164 5.84 -27.84 6.52
C ALA A 164 5.47 -28.40 7.91
N LEU A 165 4.40 -27.92 8.51
CA LEU A 165 3.93 -28.39 9.81
C LEU A 165 3.21 -29.76 9.74
N THR A 166 2.60 -30.06 8.61
CA THR A 166 1.81 -31.27 8.39
C THR A 166 2.52 -32.31 7.50
N HIS A 167 3.27 -31.83 6.50
CA HIS A 167 3.96 -32.65 5.49
C HIS A 167 5.39 -32.11 5.26
N PRO A 168 6.30 -32.25 6.25
CA PRO A 168 7.64 -31.67 6.14
C PRO A 168 8.49 -32.27 5.02
N ASP A 169 8.17 -33.48 4.58
CA ASP A 169 8.81 -34.18 3.48
C ASP A 169 8.51 -33.57 2.10
N LYS A 170 7.46 -32.75 1.99
CA LYS A 170 7.02 -32.12 0.73
C LYS A 170 7.56 -30.70 0.52
N VAL A 171 8.31 -30.18 1.46
CA VAL A 171 8.85 -28.81 1.40
C VAL A 171 10.35 -28.80 1.62
N LYS A 172 11.00 -27.69 1.30
CA LYS A 172 12.45 -27.53 1.49
C LYS A 172 12.82 -27.61 2.97
N PRO A 173 13.97 -28.22 3.32
CA PRO A 173 14.41 -28.34 4.72
C PRO A 173 14.53 -26.98 5.45
N GLU A 174 14.91 -25.92 4.74
CA GLU A 174 15.02 -24.57 5.29
C GLU A 174 13.66 -24.05 5.78
N ILE A 175 12.59 -24.31 5.00
CA ILE A 175 11.22 -23.92 5.38
C ILE A 175 10.79 -24.70 6.63
N VAL A 176 11.07 -26.01 6.69
CA VAL A 176 10.75 -26.82 7.85
C VAL A 176 11.43 -26.31 9.12
N LYS A 177 12.70 -25.87 8.99
CA LYS A 177 13.46 -25.29 10.09
C LYS A 177 12.78 -24.07 10.70
N TYR A 178 12.29 -23.15 9.87
CA TYR A 178 11.71 -21.89 10.33
C TYR A 178 10.21 -21.98 10.63
N ALA A 179 9.47 -22.88 9.98
CA ALA A 179 8.03 -23.01 10.15
C ALA A 179 7.60 -23.26 11.60
N LYS A 180 8.37 -24.07 12.34
CA LYS A 180 8.10 -24.37 13.75
C LYS A 180 8.20 -23.15 14.67
N ASN A 181 9.03 -22.17 14.30
CA ASN A 181 9.23 -20.98 15.10
C ASN A 181 8.21 -19.87 14.75
N LEU A 182 7.55 -19.97 13.59
CA LEU A 182 6.67 -18.91 13.09
C LEU A 182 5.55 -18.54 14.07
N ALA A 183 5.03 -19.51 14.81
CA ALA A 183 4.00 -19.28 15.83
C ALA A 183 4.48 -18.46 17.04
N ALA A 184 5.78 -18.45 17.30
CA ALA A 184 6.38 -17.69 18.40
C ALA A 184 6.92 -16.31 17.97
N LEU A 185 7.01 -16.06 16.64
CA LEU A 185 7.50 -14.80 16.11
C LEU A 185 6.42 -13.72 16.20
N ALA A 186 6.81 -12.56 16.68
CA ALA A 186 5.94 -11.40 16.79
C ALA A 186 6.71 -10.10 16.54
N ILE A 187 6.01 -9.09 16.05
CA ILE A 187 6.52 -7.73 15.89
C ILE A 187 6.02 -6.89 17.04
N GLN A 188 6.90 -6.10 17.63
CA GLN A 188 6.55 -5.17 18.69
C GLN A 188 5.64 -4.06 18.18
N LEU A 189 4.65 -3.70 18.97
CA LEU A 189 3.81 -2.55 18.76
C LEU A 189 4.18 -1.44 19.74
N GLN A 190 4.24 -0.22 19.23
CA GLN A 190 4.29 1.01 20.02
C GLN A 190 3.02 1.81 19.78
N TRP A 191 2.58 2.52 20.81
CA TRP A 191 1.33 3.25 20.76
C TRP A 191 1.55 4.74 20.99
N VAL A 192 1.02 5.54 20.07
CA VAL A 192 0.86 6.97 20.31
C VAL A 192 -0.33 7.15 21.25
N GLU A 193 -0.11 7.87 22.34
CA GLU A 193 -1.15 8.23 23.31
C GLU A 193 -1.64 9.65 23.03
N GLY A 194 -2.95 9.87 23.19
CA GLY A 194 -3.60 11.16 23.01
C GLY A 194 -4.62 11.17 21.89
N ASP A 195 -5.05 12.35 21.52
CA ASP A 195 -6.05 12.62 20.50
C ASP A 195 -5.50 12.54 19.06
N SER A 196 -6.36 12.79 18.07
CA SER A 196 -6.01 12.79 16.66
C SER A 196 -4.94 13.82 16.31
N SER A 197 -4.95 15.00 16.96
CA SER A 197 -3.94 16.04 16.76
C SER A 197 -2.55 15.56 17.20
N LYS A 198 -2.47 14.89 18.33
CA LYS A 198 -1.22 14.29 18.83
C LYS A 198 -0.72 13.19 17.93
N ALA A 199 -1.61 12.36 17.41
CA ALA A 199 -1.29 11.29 16.48
C ALA A 199 -0.79 11.85 15.15
N GLU A 200 -1.44 12.88 14.60
CA GLU A 200 -1.03 13.58 13.39
C GLU A 200 0.37 14.21 13.54
N HIS A 201 0.59 14.92 14.63
CA HIS A 201 1.91 15.49 14.93
C HIS A 201 3.00 14.40 15.01
N SER A 202 2.70 13.28 15.66
CA SER A 202 3.62 12.15 15.78
C SER A 202 3.92 11.54 14.41
N TYR A 203 2.91 11.41 13.54
CA TYR A 203 3.09 10.96 12.17
C TYR A 203 4.09 11.83 11.40
N PHE A 204 3.90 13.14 11.41
CA PHE A 204 4.81 14.06 10.71
C PHE A 204 6.22 14.01 11.30
N LYS A 205 6.36 14.05 12.61
CA LYS A 205 7.66 14.03 13.27
C LYS A 205 8.47 12.78 12.97
N ILE A 206 7.84 11.61 12.98
CA ILE A 206 8.51 10.33 12.72
C ILE A 206 8.88 10.21 11.24
N ASN A 207 7.96 10.53 10.34
CA ASN A 207 8.18 10.36 8.91
C ASN A 207 9.16 11.39 8.33
N GLN A 208 9.25 12.61 8.88
CA GLN A 208 10.25 13.60 8.47
C GLN A 208 11.69 13.16 8.76
N GLN A 209 11.91 12.32 9.77
CA GLN A 209 13.25 11.83 10.12
C GLN A 209 13.76 10.75 9.17
N HIS A 210 12.87 9.99 8.55
CA HIS A 210 13.24 8.81 7.74
C HIS A 210 13.27 9.08 6.23
N ALA A 211 12.37 9.90 5.73
CA ALA A 211 12.34 10.36 4.35
C ALA A 211 11.62 11.70 4.29
N PRO A 212 12.25 12.75 3.78
CA PRO A 212 11.60 14.06 3.64
C PRO A 212 10.30 13.89 2.85
N ILE A 213 9.21 14.41 3.40
CA ILE A 213 7.94 14.49 2.68
C ILE A 213 8.15 15.47 1.52
N ASP A 214 7.80 15.06 0.30
CA ASP A 214 7.86 15.93 -0.86
C ASP A 214 6.99 17.18 -0.64
N LYS A 215 7.43 18.33 -1.21
CA LYS A 215 6.71 19.60 -1.04
C LYS A 215 5.27 19.55 -1.55
N THR A 216 5.02 18.77 -2.59
CA THR A 216 3.67 18.61 -3.15
C THR A 216 2.82 17.73 -2.25
N GLU A 217 3.38 16.65 -1.72
CA GLU A 217 2.72 15.83 -0.71
C GLU A 217 2.37 16.65 0.53
N LEU A 218 3.28 17.51 1.00
CA LEU A 218 3.01 18.39 2.14
C LEU A 218 1.85 19.36 1.85
N LYS A 219 1.82 20.00 0.68
CA LYS A 219 0.71 20.87 0.26
C LYS A 219 -0.62 20.11 0.17
N LEU A 220 -0.61 18.88 -0.36
CA LEU A 220 -1.79 18.02 -0.41
C LEU A 220 -2.30 17.63 0.97
N LEU A 221 -1.41 17.47 1.93
CA LEU A 221 -1.74 17.19 3.33
C LEU A 221 -2.37 18.43 4.01
N GLU A 222 -1.74 19.58 3.88
CA GLU A 222 -2.23 20.85 4.43
C GLU A 222 -3.60 21.26 3.84
N SER A 223 -3.87 20.86 2.61
CA SER A 223 -5.13 21.15 1.92
C SER A 223 -6.03 19.91 1.74
N ARG A 224 -5.85 18.85 2.52
CA ARG A 224 -6.47 17.53 2.30
C ARG A 224 -7.99 17.54 2.12
N ARG A 225 -8.69 18.47 2.78
CA ARG A 225 -10.14 18.65 2.69
C ARG A 225 -10.57 19.73 1.68
N LYS A 226 -9.61 20.39 1.03
CA LYS A 226 -9.91 21.43 0.03
C LYS A 226 -10.17 20.80 -1.35
N PRO A 227 -10.99 21.45 -2.18
CA PRO A 227 -11.35 20.94 -3.51
C PRO A 227 -10.16 20.55 -4.39
N ASN A 228 -9.08 21.32 -4.36
CA ASN A 228 -7.88 21.06 -5.16
C ASN A 228 -7.19 19.73 -4.78
N SER A 229 -7.06 19.43 -3.51
CA SER A 229 -6.47 18.17 -3.06
C SER A 229 -7.37 16.96 -3.35
N ILE A 230 -8.68 17.12 -3.17
CA ILE A 230 -9.67 16.10 -3.51
C ILE A 230 -9.61 15.82 -5.01
N ALA A 231 -9.66 16.86 -5.86
CA ALA A 231 -9.61 16.72 -7.31
C ALA A 231 -8.30 16.05 -7.79
N ALA A 232 -7.13 16.49 -7.31
CA ALA A 232 -5.86 15.89 -7.68
C ALA A 232 -5.80 14.39 -7.33
N ARG A 233 -6.28 14.01 -6.16
CA ARG A 233 -6.31 12.61 -5.72
C ARG A 233 -7.33 11.77 -6.51
N ALA A 234 -8.49 12.33 -6.81
CA ALA A 234 -9.49 11.67 -7.64
C ALA A 234 -8.94 11.41 -9.05
N ILE A 235 -8.36 12.43 -9.69
CA ILE A 235 -7.79 12.32 -11.04
C ILE A 235 -6.68 11.28 -11.10
N ILE A 236 -5.71 11.32 -10.20
CA ILE A 236 -4.58 10.38 -10.14
C ILE A 236 -5.07 8.93 -10.04
N ARG A 237 -6.17 8.70 -9.33
CA ARG A 237 -6.71 7.36 -9.05
C ARG A 237 -7.82 6.92 -10.00
N LYS A 238 -8.09 7.68 -11.04
CA LYS A 238 -9.22 7.42 -11.95
C LYS A 238 -10.58 7.31 -11.21
N GLY A 239 -10.76 8.04 -10.12
CA GLY A 239 -11.93 7.91 -9.26
C GLY A 239 -12.03 6.59 -8.49
N LYS A 240 -10.98 5.77 -8.45
CA LYS A 240 -10.95 4.46 -7.79
C LYS A 240 -10.21 4.50 -6.44
N GLY A 241 -10.35 3.42 -5.66
CA GLY A 241 -9.72 3.28 -4.36
C GLY A 241 -10.40 4.11 -3.27
N HIS A 242 -9.62 4.61 -2.30
CA HIS A 242 -10.18 5.41 -1.20
C HIS A 242 -10.79 6.71 -1.71
N LYS A 243 -12.04 6.97 -1.34
CA LYS A 243 -12.82 8.12 -1.78
C LYS A 243 -12.69 9.27 -0.80
N TYR A 244 -11.77 10.20 -1.04
CA TYR A 244 -11.63 11.45 -0.28
C TYR A 244 -12.85 12.37 -0.37
N TRP A 245 -13.84 12.01 -1.19
CA TRP A 245 -15.11 12.67 -1.44
C TRP A 245 -16.30 11.88 -0.91
N SER A 246 -16.08 10.91 -0.02
CA SER A 246 -17.13 10.07 0.56
C SER A 246 -18.14 10.83 1.42
N SER A 247 -17.81 12.04 1.86
CA SER A 247 -18.73 12.91 2.60
C SER A 247 -19.78 13.61 1.71
N PHE A 248 -19.62 13.58 0.39
CA PHE A 248 -20.63 14.14 -0.54
C PHE A 248 -21.76 13.14 -0.79
N SER A 249 -22.91 13.63 -1.32
CA SER A 249 -24.01 12.74 -1.73
C SER A 249 -23.56 11.74 -2.80
N ASP A 250 -24.22 10.60 -2.89
CA ASP A 250 -23.90 9.54 -3.84
C ASP A 250 -23.85 10.04 -5.29
N GLU A 251 -24.76 10.93 -5.67
CA GLU A 251 -24.80 11.54 -7.00
C GLU A 251 -23.53 12.35 -7.29
N ILE A 252 -23.07 13.16 -6.33
CA ILE A 252 -21.85 13.94 -6.46
C ILE A 252 -20.62 13.02 -6.47
N GLN A 253 -20.62 11.97 -5.66
CA GLN A 253 -19.53 10.99 -5.67
C GLN A 253 -19.37 10.34 -7.05
N ILE A 254 -20.47 9.93 -7.69
CA ILE A 254 -20.45 9.35 -9.04
C ILE A 254 -19.92 10.36 -10.06
N GLN A 255 -20.40 11.61 -10.03
CA GLN A 255 -19.92 12.67 -10.94
C GLN A 255 -18.40 12.92 -10.79
N ILE A 256 -17.90 12.98 -9.55
CA ILE A 256 -16.46 13.13 -9.29
C ILE A 256 -15.67 11.95 -9.89
N GLN A 257 -16.17 10.72 -9.74
CA GLN A 257 -15.50 9.53 -10.28
C GLN A 257 -15.42 9.56 -11.81
N GLU A 258 -16.55 9.84 -12.47
CA GLU A 258 -16.63 9.91 -13.94
C GLU A 258 -15.73 11.00 -14.52
N ILE A 259 -15.78 12.20 -13.95
CA ILE A 259 -14.95 13.35 -14.40
C ILE A 259 -13.46 13.05 -14.14
N ALA A 260 -13.12 12.49 -12.97
CA ALA A 260 -11.74 12.15 -12.64
C ALA A 260 -11.18 11.07 -13.57
N GLU A 261 -11.97 10.08 -13.95
CA GLU A 261 -11.57 9.04 -14.90
C GLU A 261 -11.35 9.64 -16.30
N GLU A 262 -12.24 10.52 -16.76
CA GLU A 262 -12.10 11.19 -18.06
C GLU A 262 -10.84 12.06 -18.12
N ILE A 263 -10.62 12.90 -17.10
CA ILE A 263 -9.42 13.76 -17.04
C ILE A 263 -8.15 12.89 -16.98
N ASN A 264 -8.13 11.83 -16.17
CA ASN A 264 -7.00 10.93 -16.11
C ASN A 264 -6.69 10.31 -17.47
N ARG A 265 -7.71 9.83 -18.18
CA ARG A 265 -7.56 9.27 -19.54
C ARG A 265 -6.95 10.28 -20.52
N ILE A 266 -7.38 11.53 -20.47
CA ILE A 266 -6.83 12.59 -21.32
C ILE A 266 -5.35 12.84 -21.00
N LEU A 267 -4.99 12.87 -19.71
CA LEU A 267 -3.63 13.17 -19.28
C LEU A 267 -2.64 12.02 -19.50
N PHE A 268 -3.08 10.78 -19.39
CA PHE A 268 -2.20 9.59 -19.39
C PHE A 268 -2.35 8.72 -20.65
N GLU A 269 -3.55 8.69 -21.25
CA GLU A 269 -3.90 7.80 -22.36
C GLU A 269 -4.57 8.55 -23.53
N PRO A 270 -4.00 9.68 -24.02
CA PRO A 270 -4.61 10.41 -25.11
C PRO A 270 -4.63 9.57 -26.39
N LYS A 271 -5.66 9.76 -27.23
CA LYS A 271 -5.71 9.14 -28.55
C LYS A 271 -4.67 9.78 -29.43
N LEU A 272 -3.65 8.99 -29.81
CA LEU A 272 -2.61 9.45 -30.71
C LEU A 272 -3.13 9.48 -32.17
N GLN A 273 -2.89 10.58 -32.87
CA GLN A 273 -3.17 10.73 -34.29
C GLN A 273 -1.97 10.30 -35.14
N THR A 274 -2.18 9.98 -36.40
CA THR A 274 -1.09 9.68 -37.34
C THR A 274 -1.02 10.75 -38.40
N PRO A 275 0.11 11.47 -38.57
CA PRO A 275 1.37 11.35 -37.81
C PRO A 275 1.26 11.91 -36.38
N ILE A 276 1.98 11.31 -35.45
CA ILE A 276 2.04 11.75 -34.05
C ILE A 276 2.67 13.15 -33.96
N LYS A 277 1.97 14.07 -33.31
CA LYS A 277 2.49 15.40 -33.00
C LYS A 277 2.98 15.47 -31.56
N THR A 278 3.84 16.40 -31.24
CA THR A 278 4.34 16.62 -29.88
C THR A 278 3.21 16.84 -28.87
N LEU A 279 2.13 17.50 -29.30
CA LEU A 279 0.93 17.75 -28.47
C LEU A 279 0.08 16.48 -28.21
N ASP A 280 0.29 15.42 -28.98
CA ASP A 280 -0.45 14.16 -28.82
C ASP A 280 0.22 13.23 -27.81
N VAL A 281 1.41 13.57 -27.30
CA VAL A 281 2.14 12.77 -26.31
C VAL A 281 1.49 12.94 -24.95
N PRO A 282 1.30 11.85 -24.16
CA PRO A 282 0.71 11.95 -22.83
C PRO A 282 1.44 12.97 -21.94
N LEU A 283 0.72 13.98 -21.48
CA LEU A 283 1.29 15.07 -20.69
C LEU A 283 1.87 14.58 -19.35
N ALA A 284 1.18 13.64 -18.72
CA ALA A 284 1.55 13.12 -17.42
C ALA A 284 2.43 11.86 -17.47
N GLY A 285 2.81 11.38 -18.68
CA GLY A 285 3.58 10.15 -18.84
C GLY A 285 2.72 8.89 -18.68
N LYS A 286 3.34 7.75 -18.43
CA LYS A 286 2.68 6.43 -18.49
C LYS A 286 2.23 5.92 -17.12
N ILE A 287 2.82 6.41 -16.03
CA ILE A 287 2.68 5.79 -14.69
C ILE A 287 2.70 6.89 -13.63
N TYR A 288 1.96 6.63 -12.56
CA TYR A 288 2.01 7.46 -11.36
C TYR A 288 3.45 7.61 -10.82
N SER A 289 3.83 8.86 -10.57
CA SER A 289 5.07 9.23 -9.90
C SER A 289 4.84 10.49 -9.07
N ASN A 290 5.76 10.83 -8.16
CA ASN A 290 5.67 12.08 -7.41
C ASN A 290 5.66 13.32 -8.34
N GLN A 291 6.35 13.23 -9.47
CA GLN A 291 6.32 14.28 -10.50
C GLN A 291 4.94 14.42 -11.15
N THR A 292 4.28 13.30 -11.41
CA THR A 292 2.92 13.28 -11.96
C THR A 292 1.92 13.87 -10.96
N LEU A 293 2.06 13.58 -9.68
CA LEU A 293 1.23 14.15 -8.64
C LEU A 293 1.38 15.66 -8.57
N SER A 294 2.63 16.16 -8.64
CA SER A 294 2.91 17.61 -8.70
C SER A 294 2.24 18.26 -9.90
N LEU A 295 2.38 17.67 -11.09
CA LEU A 295 1.77 18.17 -12.31
C LEU A 295 0.24 18.26 -12.21
N VAL A 296 -0.41 17.20 -11.73
CA VAL A 296 -1.87 17.18 -11.58
C VAL A 296 -2.32 18.16 -10.50
N PHE A 297 -1.57 18.28 -9.41
CA PHE A 297 -1.88 19.24 -8.36
C PHE A 297 -1.75 20.68 -8.84
N ASP A 298 -0.72 21.00 -9.62
CA ASP A 298 -0.57 22.31 -10.24
C ASP A 298 -1.68 22.59 -11.25
N PHE A 299 -2.05 21.58 -12.05
CA PHE A 299 -3.15 21.68 -13.02
C PHE A 299 -4.49 22.05 -12.39
N VAL A 300 -4.85 21.44 -11.27
CA VAL A 300 -6.12 21.72 -10.58
C VAL A 300 -6.11 23.03 -9.77
N ASN A 301 -4.97 23.71 -9.68
CA ASN A 301 -4.84 24.99 -9.00
C ASN A 301 -4.84 26.20 -9.99
N ILE A 302 -4.93 25.97 -11.29
CA ILE A 302 -5.06 27.01 -12.31
C ILE A 302 -6.51 27.48 -12.39
#